data_54e4f7668666cd56c5fd5e0b3602460d
#
_entry.id   54e4f7668666cd56c5fd5e0b3602460d
#
_cell.length_a   1.000
_cell.length_b   1.000
_cell.length_c   1.000
_cell.angle_alpha   90.00
_cell.angle_beta   90.00
_cell.angle_gamma   90.00
#
_symmetry.space_group_name_H-M   'P 1'
#
loop_
_entity.id
_entity.type
_entity.pdbx_description
1 polymer ?
#
loop_
_entity_poly.entity_id
_entity_poly.type
_entity_poly.pdbx_seq_one_letter_code
_entity_poly.pdbx_strand_id
1 'polypeptide(L)'
;TLSSTYSNATSPITLSGSAIQQRKFTIPFQWGFDGDNPGNPKLTGNDITAANTMGFDISSATASGSVAYKRAINAVSNPDEFDINLLVTPGVIHGLHSTVTNHGISKMEARGDAFYVLDCTKYGDTIATATAAISSLDTNYAATYYPWVKIIDRNTSLPVWVPPSVVLAGTIAYTDKVA
;
A
#
# COMPACT_ATOMS: atom_id res chain seq x y z
N THR A 1 -20.42 -26.58 -24.30
CA THR A 1 -19.47 -25.50 -24.49
C THR A 1 -20.20 -24.18 -24.37
N LEU A 2 -20.11 -23.55 -23.21
CA LEU A 2 -20.60 -22.21 -23.01
C LEU A 2 -19.73 -21.28 -23.84
N SER A 3 -20.30 -20.79 -24.92
CA SER A 3 -19.67 -19.86 -25.84
C SER A 3 -19.43 -18.52 -25.16
N SER A 4 -18.49 -17.76 -25.67
CA SER A 4 -18.05 -16.41 -25.27
C SER A 4 -19.14 -15.35 -25.00
N THR A 5 -20.39 -15.73 -25.09
CA THR A 5 -21.56 -14.85 -24.88
C THR A 5 -21.85 -14.54 -23.40
N TYR A 6 -21.12 -15.16 -22.46
CA TYR A 6 -21.34 -14.97 -21.02
C TYR A 6 -20.44 -13.90 -20.40
N SER A 7 -19.71 -13.17 -21.17
CA SER A 7 -18.69 -12.24 -20.67
C SER A 7 -19.20 -10.84 -20.31
N ASN A 8 -20.51 -10.56 -20.45
CA ASN A 8 -20.98 -9.20 -20.26
C ASN A 8 -22.10 -9.09 -19.21
N ALA A 9 -21.79 -8.46 -18.09
CA ALA A 9 -22.72 -8.19 -17.00
C ALA A 9 -23.90 -7.27 -17.40
N THR A 10 -23.86 -6.64 -18.58
CA THR A 10 -24.91 -5.72 -19.04
C THR A 10 -26.06 -6.40 -19.78
N SER A 11 -25.93 -7.70 -20.06
CA SER A 11 -27.01 -8.46 -20.71
C SER A 11 -27.25 -9.78 -19.93
N PRO A 12 -28.12 -9.77 -18.93
CA PRO A 12 -28.45 -10.98 -18.21
C PRO A 12 -29.05 -12.00 -19.16
N ILE A 13 -28.44 -13.18 -19.22
CA ILE A 13 -28.92 -14.27 -20.07
C ILE A 13 -30.10 -14.94 -19.38
N THR A 14 -31.26 -14.79 -19.97
CA THR A 14 -32.45 -15.49 -19.53
C THR A 14 -32.50 -16.87 -20.13
N LEU A 15 -32.19 -17.88 -19.34
CA LEU A 15 -32.33 -19.29 -19.72
C LEU A 15 -33.81 -19.70 -19.61
N SER A 16 -34.50 -19.81 -20.72
CA SER A 16 -35.91 -20.19 -20.78
C SER A 16 -36.15 -21.25 -21.87
N GLY A 17 -37.27 -21.95 -21.83
CA GLY A 17 -37.64 -22.95 -22.83
C GLY A 17 -36.66 -24.12 -22.87
N SER A 18 -36.23 -24.52 -24.07
CA SER A 18 -35.28 -25.62 -24.27
C SER A 18 -33.92 -25.41 -23.65
N ALA A 19 -33.55 -24.18 -23.34
CA ALA A 19 -32.30 -23.83 -22.64
C ALA A 19 -32.34 -24.12 -21.13
N ILE A 20 -33.48 -24.49 -20.57
CA ILE A 20 -33.62 -24.83 -19.15
C ILE A 20 -32.69 -26.00 -18.73
N GLN A 21 -32.43 -26.94 -19.58
CA GLN A 21 -31.52 -28.04 -19.29
C GLN A 21 -30.07 -27.59 -19.13
N GLN A 22 -29.70 -26.43 -19.68
CA GLN A 22 -28.38 -25.83 -19.56
C GLN A 22 -28.18 -25.05 -18.27
N ARG A 23 -29.21 -24.92 -17.43
CA ARG A 23 -29.12 -24.27 -16.13
C ARG A 23 -28.32 -25.07 -15.10
N LYS A 24 -28.22 -26.37 -15.29
CA LYS A 24 -27.43 -27.25 -14.43
C LYS A 24 -25.99 -27.32 -14.97
N PHE A 25 -25.08 -26.61 -14.37
CA PHE A 25 -23.69 -26.62 -14.76
C PHE A 25 -22.79 -26.57 -13.52
N THR A 26 -21.62 -27.15 -13.66
CA THR A 26 -20.56 -27.03 -12.67
C THR A 26 -19.45 -26.21 -13.28
N ILE A 27 -19.18 -25.04 -12.71
CA ILE A 27 -18.06 -24.18 -13.10
C ILE A 27 -17.14 -24.07 -11.91
N PRO A 28 -15.87 -24.46 -12.03
CA PRO A 28 -14.89 -24.11 -11.03
C PRO A 28 -14.73 -22.60 -11.03
N PHE A 29 -14.86 -21.97 -9.87
CA PHE A 29 -14.53 -20.57 -9.72
C PHE A 29 -13.04 -20.43 -9.99
N GLN A 30 -12.72 -19.73 -11.07
CA GLN A 30 -11.35 -19.33 -11.38
C GLN A 30 -11.16 -17.91 -10.87
N TRP A 31 -9.94 -17.62 -10.43
CA TRP A 31 -9.59 -16.30 -9.91
C TRP A 31 -10.23 -15.97 -8.54
N GLY A 32 -10.74 -16.96 -7.84
CA GLY A 32 -11.05 -16.82 -6.42
C GLY A 32 -9.74 -16.85 -5.63
N PHE A 33 -9.50 -15.82 -4.84
CA PHE A 33 -8.38 -15.73 -3.91
C PHE A 33 -8.87 -15.02 -2.65
N ASP A 34 -8.22 -15.33 -1.55
CA ASP A 34 -8.54 -14.73 -0.24
C ASP A 34 -7.97 -13.29 -0.16
N GLY A 35 -8.49 -12.40 -1.00
CA GLY A 35 -7.94 -11.06 -1.15
C GLY A 35 -6.63 -11.03 -1.94
N ASP A 36 -6.03 -9.86 -2.03
CA ASP A 36 -4.72 -9.69 -2.66
C ASP A 36 -3.65 -10.34 -1.78
N ASN A 37 -3.08 -11.44 -2.27
CA ASN A 37 -1.95 -12.05 -1.61
C ASN A 37 -0.69 -11.20 -1.79
N PRO A 38 -0.17 -10.56 -0.76
CA PRO A 38 1.03 -9.72 -0.87
C PRO A 38 2.29 -10.50 -1.24
N GLY A 39 2.28 -11.81 -1.08
CA GLY A 39 3.33 -12.70 -1.55
C GLY A 39 3.20 -13.09 -3.02
N ASN A 40 2.16 -12.64 -3.73
CA ASN A 40 2.00 -12.93 -5.15
C ASN A 40 2.80 -11.94 -6.01
N PRO A 41 3.90 -12.36 -6.64
CA PRO A 41 4.78 -11.46 -7.39
C PRO A 41 4.11 -10.76 -8.57
N LYS A 42 2.97 -11.23 -9.04
CA LYS A 42 2.23 -10.58 -10.13
C LYS A 42 1.65 -9.22 -9.74
N LEU A 43 1.35 -9.04 -8.46
CA LEU A 43 0.79 -7.79 -7.94
C LEU A 43 1.88 -6.83 -7.47
N THR A 44 3.05 -7.38 -7.13
CA THR A 44 4.19 -6.59 -6.60
C THR A 44 5.23 -6.20 -7.67
N GLY A 45 4.98 -6.53 -8.94
CA GLY A 45 5.97 -6.37 -10.02
C GLY A 45 5.95 -5.01 -10.74
N ASN A 46 5.03 -4.12 -10.40
CA ASN A 46 4.94 -2.82 -11.08
C ASN A 46 5.57 -1.71 -10.24
N ASP A 47 6.16 -0.73 -10.93
CA ASP A 47 6.69 0.46 -10.29
C ASP A 47 5.60 1.24 -9.56
N ILE A 48 5.95 1.78 -8.41
CA ILE A 48 5.07 2.69 -7.67
C ILE A 48 4.99 4.02 -8.43
N THR A 49 3.77 4.44 -8.70
CA THR A 49 3.43 5.73 -9.34
C THR A 49 2.42 6.47 -8.49
N ALA A 50 2.12 7.71 -8.87
CA ALA A 50 1.07 8.50 -8.19
C ALA A 50 -0.28 7.78 -8.15
N ALA A 51 -0.64 7.05 -9.20
CA ALA A 51 -1.91 6.33 -9.32
C ALA A 51 -1.84 4.85 -8.90
N ASN A 52 -0.68 4.35 -8.53
CA ASN A 52 -0.49 2.94 -8.18
C ASN A 52 0.45 2.78 -6.98
N THR A 53 -0.12 2.43 -5.85
CA THR A 53 0.60 1.99 -4.65
C THR A 53 0.26 0.55 -4.32
N MET A 54 0.42 -0.33 -5.29
CA MET A 54 0.09 -1.76 -5.18
C MET A 54 -1.40 -2.01 -4.94
N GLY A 55 -2.24 -1.32 -5.70
CA GLY A 55 -3.70 -1.50 -5.68
C GLY A 55 -4.50 -0.29 -5.22
N PHE A 56 -3.84 0.78 -4.76
CA PHE A 56 -4.53 2.00 -4.33
C PHE A 56 -4.21 3.18 -5.25
N ASP A 57 -5.25 3.89 -5.67
CA ASP A 57 -5.11 5.17 -6.35
C ASP A 57 -4.92 6.29 -5.31
N ILE A 58 -3.76 6.92 -5.32
CA ILE A 58 -3.41 8.07 -4.45
C ILE A 58 -3.01 9.29 -5.31
N SER A 59 -3.45 9.35 -6.54
CA SER A 59 -3.09 10.41 -7.50
C SER A 59 -3.58 11.80 -7.10
N SER A 60 -4.59 11.89 -6.25
CA SER A 60 -5.14 13.17 -5.77
C SER A 60 -5.60 13.08 -4.32
N ALA A 61 -5.88 14.24 -3.71
CA ALA A 61 -6.38 14.31 -2.34
C ALA A 61 -7.73 13.61 -2.11
N THR A 62 -8.52 13.48 -3.17
CA THR A 62 -9.88 12.90 -3.17
C THR A 62 -9.93 11.51 -3.78
N ALA A 63 -8.81 10.99 -4.28
CA ALA A 63 -8.72 9.63 -4.80
C ALA A 63 -9.05 8.61 -3.69
N SER A 64 -9.63 7.48 -4.08
CA SER A 64 -10.13 6.47 -3.15
C SER A 64 -9.06 5.98 -2.17
N GLY A 65 -7.84 5.77 -2.65
CA GLY A 65 -6.70 5.38 -1.84
C GLY A 65 -6.28 6.48 -0.85
N SER A 66 -6.23 7.74 -1.29
CA SER A 66 -5.91 8.87 -0.39
C SER A 66 -6.92 9.00 0.74
N VAL A 67 -8.20 8.85 0.44
CA VAL A 67 -9.26 8.89 1.45
C VAL A 67 -9.15 7.71 2.41
N ALA A 68 -8.88 6.51 1.88
CA ALA A 68 -8.73 5.30 2.70
C ALA A 68 -7.53 5.41 3.66
N TYR A 69 -6.36 5.84 3.17
CA TYR A 69 -5.18 6.06 4.02
C TYR A 69 -5.41 7.13 5.09
N LYS A 70 -6.00 8.27 4.73
CA LYS A 70 -6.33 9.31 5.71
C LYS A 70 -7.30 8.83 6.79
N ARG A 71 -8.30 8.03 6.42
CA ARG A 71 -9.23 7.42 7.38
C ARG A 71 -8.52 6.44 8.32
N ALA A 72 -7.63 5.61 7.79
CA ALA A 72 -6.84 4.67 8.59
C ALA A 72 -5.91 5.41 9.57
N ILE A 73 -5.22 6.45 9.11
CA ILE A 73 -4.37 7.30 9.98
C ILE A 73 -5.22 8.01 11.04
N ASN A 74 -6.40 8.53 10.67
CA ASN A 74 -7.29 9.16 11.64
C ASN A 74 -7.80 8.17 12.69
N ALA A 75 -8.06 6.92 12.32
CA ALA A 75 -8.51 5.89 13.25
C ALA A 75 -7.50 5.65 14.39
N VAL A 76 -6.20 5.74 14.11
CA VAL A 76 -5.13 5.56 15.10
C VAL A 76 -4.57 6.88 15.64
N SER A 77 -5.22 8.01 15.36
CA SER A 77 -4.70 9.32 15.74
C SER A 77 -5.02 9.72 17.18
N ASN A 78 -5.91 9.00 17.86
CA ASN A 78 -6.25 9.29 19.25
C ASN A 78 -5.28 8.53 20.19
N PRO A 79 -4.41 9.23 20.96
CA PRO A 79 -3.47 8.59 21.86
C PRO A 79 -4.15 7.89 23.05
N ASP A 80 -5.33 8.33 23.46
CA ASP A 80 -6.07 7.74 24.58
C ASP A 80 -6.67 6.38 24.21
N GLU A 81 -6.87 6.11 22.92
CA GLU A 81 -7.52 4.89 22.42
C GLU A 81 -6.48 3.87 21.89
N PHE A 82 -5.42 4.36 21.24
CA PHE A 82 -4.42 3.52 20.61
C PHE A 82 -3.01 3.89 21.06
N ASP A 83 -2.34 2.98 21.74
CA ASP A 83 -0.93 3.09 22.10
C ASP A 83 -0.07 2.60 20.94
N ILE A 84 0.46 3.55 20.15
CA ILE A 84 1.36 3.29 19.05
C ILE A 84 2.60 4.19 19.15
N ASN A 85 3.77 3.66 18.85
CA ASN A 85 5.03 4.38 18.87
C ASN A 85 5.54 4.72 17.46
N LEU A 86 5.20 3.88 16.47
CA LEU A 86 5.65 4.04 15.09
C LEU A 86 4.48 3.96 14.12
N LEU A 87 4.43 4.92 13.20
CA LEU A 87 3.61 4.86 12.01
C LEU A 87 4.50 4.56 10.81
N VAL A 88 4.12 3.58 9.99
CA VAL A 88 4.78 3.27 8.72
C VAL A 88 3.74 3.09 7.63
N THR A 89 4.00 3.59 6.45
CA THR A 89 3.12 3.43 5.28
C THR A 89 3.95 2.98 4.07
N PRO A 90 4.41 1.73 4.05
CA PRO A 90 5.25 1.23 2.97
C PRO A 90 4.57 1.38 1.62
N GLY A 91 5.30 1.89 0.62
CA GLY A 91 4.74 2.12 -0.71
C GLY A 91 4.04 3.46 -0.91
N VAL A 92 3.79 4.22 0.14
CA VAL A 92 3.34 5.62 0.06
C VAL A 92 4.56 6.52 0.07
N ILE A 93 4.90 7.07 -1.08
CA ILE A 93 6.13 7.82 -1.31
C ILE A 93 5.85 9.32 -1.23
N HIS A 94 6.56 10.04 -0.38
CA HIS A 94 6.32 11.47 -0.15
C HIS A 94 6.39 12.29 -1.45
N GLY A 95 7.39 12.04 -2.29
CA GLY A 95 7.54 12.75 -3.57
C GLY A 95 6.39 12.55 -4.57
N LEU A 96 5.58 11.50 -4.39
CA LEU A 96 4.43 11.19 -5.25
C LEU A 96 3.08 11.38 -4.54
N HIS A 97 3.03 11.16 -3.24
CA HIS A 97 1.80 11.04 -2.46
C HIS A 97 1.78 12.01 -1.27
N SER A 98 2.28 13.23 -1.45
CA SER A 98 2.44 14.24 -0.39
C SER A 98 1.17 14.51 0.40
N THR A 99 -0.01 14.38 -0.22
CA THR A 99 -1.32 14.56 0.44
C THR A 99 -1.57 13.60 1.59
N VAL A 100 -1.10 12.35 1.46
CA VAL A 100 -1.26 11.33 2.50
C VAL A 100 -0.15 11.47 3.54
N THR A 101 1.09 11.63 3.09
CA THR A 101 2.24 11.73 4.00
C THR A 101 2.19 12.98 4.86
N ASN A 102 1.82 14.14 4.30
CA ASN A 102 1.62 15.36 5.09
C ASN A 102 0.49 15.21 6.12
N HIS A 103 -0.58 14.51 5.75
CA HIS A 103 -1.64 14.19 6.71
C HIS A 103 -1.11 13.32 7.86
N GLY A 104 -0.29 12.31 7.55
CA GLY A 104 0.36 11.46 8.54
C GLY A 104 1.27 12.28 9.48
N ILE A 105 2.13 13.15 8.93
CA ILE A 105 2.99 14.03 9.71
C ILE A 105 2.16 14.89 10.67
N SER A 106 1.15 15.62 10.16
CA SER A 106 0.31 16.48 11.00
C SER A 106 -0.40 15.72 12.12
N LYS A 107 -0.78 14.44 11.88
CA LYS A 107 -1.40 13.61 12.91
C LYS A 107 -0.39 13.16 13.97
N MET A 108 0.82 12.81 13.59
CA MET A 108 1.87 12.43 14.54
C MET A 108 2.35 13.66 15.37
N GLU A 109 2.44 14.82 14.74
CA GLU A 109 2.70 16.09 15.46
C GLU A 109 1.61 16.40 16.48
N ALA A 110 0.35 16.28 16.10
CA ALA A 110 -0.78 16.52 17.01
C ALA A 110 -0.85 15.50 18.15
N ARG A 111 -0.41 14.27 17.90
CA ARG A 111 -0.33 13.18 18.86
C ARG A 111 0.81 13.38 19.87
N GLY A 112 1.99 13.70 19.38
CA GLY A 112 3.18 14.00 20.18
C GLY A 112 3.90 12.80 20.80
N ASP A 113 3.36 11.58 20.65
CA ASP A 113 3.86 10.33 21.26
C ASP A 113 4.27 9.26 20.24
N ALA A 114 4.06 9.50 18.95
CA ALA A 114 4.38 8.56 17.90
C ALA A 114 5.25 9.20 16.82
N PHE A 115 6.01 8.37 16.12
CA PHE A 115 6.97 8.78 15.12
C PHE A 115 6.65 8.16 13.75
N TYR A 116 6.69 8.97 12.70
CA TYR A 116 6.37 8.53 11.36
C TYR A 116 7.64 8.24 10.54
N VAL A 117 7.84 7.00 10.16
CA VAL A 117 8.87 6.60 9.21
C VAL A 117 8.27 6.59 7.81
N LEU A 118 8.59 7.60 7.01
CA LEU A 118 8.07 7.78 5.66
C LEU A 118 9.12 7.44 4.59
N ASP A 119 8.65 7.08 3.41
CA ASP A 119 9.49 6.85 2.24
C ASP A 119 9.50 8.11 1.36
N CYS A 120 10.69 8.63 1.03
CA CYS A 120 10.82 9.88 0.26
C CYS A 120 10.75 9.68 -1.25
N THR A 121 11.28 8.56 -1.78
CA THR A 121 11.49 8.34 -3.21
C THR A 121 11.11 6.94 -3.64
N LYS A 122 10.84 6.79 -4.93
CA LYS A 122 10.65 5.48 -5.56
C LYS A 122 11.99 4.77 -5.81
N TYR A 123 11.89 3.49 -6.16
CA TYR A 123 13.06 2.71 -6.55
C TYR A 123 13.77 3.34 -7.76
N GLY A 124 15.09 3.43 -7.69
CA GLY A 124 15.93 3.97 -8.75
C GLY A 124 16.10 5.50 -8.75
N ASP A 125 15.43 6.22 -7.87
CA ASP A 125 15.65 7.66 -7.74
C ASP A 125 17.03 7.98 -7.17
N THR A 126 17.53 9.16 -7.50
CA THR A 126 18.86 9.64 -7.06
C THR A 126 18.81 10.32 -5.69
N ILE A 127 19.95 10.48 -5.04
CA ILE A 127 20.08 11.26 -3.80
C ILE A 127 19.55 12.69 -3.98
N ALA A 128 19.82 13.31 -5.13
CA ALA A 128 19.32 14.66 -5.42
C ALA A 128 17.79 14.72 -5.42
N THR A 129 17.12 13.71 -6.00
CA THR A 129 15.66 13.58 -5.98
C THR A 129 15.16 13.37 -4.55
N ALA A 130 15.85 12.55 -3.77
CA ALA A 130 15.49 12.31 -2.36
C ALA A 130 15.57 13.59 -1.54
N THR A 131 16.66 14.34 -1.66
CA THR A 131 16.85 15.62 -0.96
C THR A 131 15.80 16.65 -1.39
N ALA A 132 15.52 16.74 -2.68
CA ALA A 132 14.51 17.68 -3.19
C ALA A 132 13.10 17.33 -2.67
N ALA A 133 12.75 16.04 -2.60
CA ALA A 133 11.43 15.61 -2.13
C ALA A 133 11.13 16.01 -0.68
N ILE A 134 12.16 16.08 0.17
CA ILE A 134 12.01 16.39 1.62
C ILE A 134 12.42 17.82 1.98
N SER A 135 12.88 18.61 1.03
CA SER A 135 13.44 19.95 1.31
C SER A 135 12.47 20.93 1.99
N SER A 136 11.18 20.70 1.83
CA SER A 136 10.11 21.50 2.44
C SER A 136 9.56 20.94 3.75
N LEU A 137 10.07 19.80 4.20
CA LEU A 137 9.63 19.18 5.45
C LEU A 137 10.47 19.72 6.63
N ASP A 138 9.79 20.22 7.64
CA ASP A 138 10.37 20.63 8.90
C ASP A 138 9.51 20.06 10.04
N THR A 139 9.94 18.95 10.60
CA THR A 139 9.21 18.24 11.65
C THR A 139 10.13 17.38 12.49
N ASN A 140 9.84 17.26 13.78
CA ASN A 140 10.53 16.37 14.71
C ASN A 140 9.84 14.99 14.85
N TYR A 141 8.69 14.82 14.20
CA TYR A 141 7.84 13.63 14.35
C TYR A 141 7.87 12.71 13.13
N ALA A 142 8.76 12.98 12.17
CA ALA A 142 8.94 12.11 11.03
C ALA A 142 10.40 12.04 10.60
N ALA A 143 10.79 10.91 10.03
CA ALA A 143 12.06 10.74 9.34
C ALA A 143 11.90 9.92 8.07
N THR A 144 12.83 10.11 7.17
CA THR A 144 12.95 9.34 5.95
C THR A 144 14.36 8.80 5.78
N TYR A 145 14.47 7.72 5.06
CA TYR A 145 15.73 7.03 4.84
C TYR A 145 15.91 6.73 3.35
N TYR A 146 17.17 6.62 2.94
CA TYR A 146 17.59 6.32 1.58
C TYR A 146 18.86 5.47 1.64
N PRO A 147 19.09 4.55 0.71
CA PRO A 147 18.27 4.13 -0.43
C PRO A 147 17.27 3.02 -0.12
N TRP A 148 16.56 2.53 -1.16
CA TRP A 148 15.84 1.28 -1.10
C TRP A 148 16.78 0.13 -0.78
N VAL A 149 16.28 -0.87 -0.08
CA VAL A 149 17.05 -2.02 0.38
C VAL A 149 16.59 -3.31 -0.28
N LYS A 150 17.51 -4.23 -0.48
CA LYS A 150 17.24 -5.53 -1.06
C LYS A 150 17.11 -6.56 0.05
N ILE A 151 15.97 -7.22 0.12
CA ILE A 151 15.70 -8.28 1.10
C ILE A 151 15.34 -9.58 0.37
N ILE A 152 15.40 -10.69 1.08
CA ILE A 152 14.91 -11.98 0.58
C ILE A 152 13.47 -12.13 1.04
N ASP A 153 12.55 -12.26 0.08
CA ASP A 153 11.17 -12.60 0.37
C ASP A 153 11.10 -14.03 0.89
N ARG A 154 10.53 -14.21 2.08
CA ARG A 154 10.44 -15.52 2.72
C ARG A 154 9.51 -16.50 2.01
N ASN A 155 8.53 -15.99 1.26
CA ASN A 155 7.56 -16.84 0.56
C ASN A 155 8.13 -17.39 -0.75
N THR A 156 8.82 -16.55 -1.50
CA THR A 156 9.35 -16.91 -2.82
C THR A 156 10.84 -17.27 -2.80
N SER A 157 11.56 -16.95 -1.72
CA SER A 157 13.02 -17.04 -1.60
C SER A 157 13.77 -16.21 -2.64
N LEU A 158 13.10 -15.26 -3.28
CA LEU A 158 13.68 -14.37 -4.27
C LEU A 158 14.06 -13.02 -3.63
N PRO A 159 15.15 -12.40 -4.12
CA PRO A 159 15.51 -11.07 -3.67
C PRO A 159 14.54 -10.03 -4.24
N VAL A 160 13.98 -9.18 -3.37
CA VAL A 160 13.07 -8.08 -3.73
C VAL A 160 13.59 -6.77 -3.18
N TRP A 161 13.36 -5.68 -3.90
CA TRP A 161 13.64 -4.33 -3.43
C TRP A 161 12.43 -3.79 -2.68
N VAL A 162 12.68 -3.27 -1.50
CA VAL A 162 11.64 -2.70 -0.64
C VAL A 162 12.05 -1.30 -0.17
N PRO A 163 11.07 -0.43 0.11
CA PRO A 163 11.37 0.87 0.69
C PRO A 163 11.95 0.71 2.10
N PRO A 164 12.78 1.66 2.55
CA PRO A 164 13.46 1.58 3.85
C PRO A 164 12.51 1.42 5.04
N SER A 165 11.31 2.00 4.99
CA SER A 165 10.31 1.93 6.05
C SER A 165 9.94 0.49 6.46
N VAL A 166 9.96 -0.45 5.51
CA VAL A 166 9.68 -1.88 5.76
C VAL A 166 10.68 -2.50 6.71
N VAL A 167 11.96 -2.15 6.57
CA VAL A 167 13.05 -2.75 7.38
C VAL A 167 13.27 -1.99 8.66
N LEU A 168 13.12 -0.68 8.62
CA LEU A 168 13.42 0.20 9.75
C LEU A 168 12.54 -0.04 10.96
N ALA A 169 11.25 -0.29 10.77
CA ALA A 169 10.36 -0.63 11.88
C ALA A 169 10.88 -1.82 12.68
N GLY A 170 11.33 -2.87 11.99
CA GLY A 170 11.94 -4.04 12.61
C GLY A 170 13.30 -3.74 13.26
N THR A 171 14.11 -2.89 12.64
CA THR A 171 15.42 -2.51 13.18
C THR A 171 15.27 -1.68 14.46
N ILE A 172 14.35 -0.71 14.49
CA ILE A 172 14.05 0.09 15.68
C ILE A 172 13.59 -0.82 16.82
N ALA A 173 12.61 -1.69 16.55
CA ALA A 173 12.10 -2.63 17.55
C ALA A 173 13.18 -3.59 18.07
N TYR A 174 14.12 -4.00 17.21
CA TYR A 174 15.26 -4.82 17.63
C TYR A 174 16.22 -4.02 18.52
N THR A 175 16.51 -2.77 18.16
CA THR A 175 17.39 -1.91 18.96
C THR A 175 16.82 -1.69 20.37
N ASP A 176 15.53 -1.39 20.46
CA ASP A 176 14.84 -1.22 21.74
C ASP A 176 14.89 -2.47 22.63
N LYS A 177 14.95 -3.65 22.00
CA LYS A 177 15.04 -4.91 22.74
C LYS A 177 16.43 -5.20 23.29
N VAL A 178 17.50 -4.73 22.63
CA VAL A 178 18.89 -5.09 22.94
C VAL A 178 19.69 -3.96 23.60
N ALA A 179 19.15 -2.74 23.60
CA ALA A 179 19.72 -1.59 24.33
C ALA A 179 19.26 -1.60 25.78
#